data_7165e3bbf0d5c19b75c5aecc7815158f
#
_entry.id   7165e3bbf0d5c19b75c5aecc7815158f
#
_cell.length_a   1.000
_cell.length_b   1.000
_cell.length_c   1.000
_cell.angle_alpha   90.00
_cell.angle_beta   90.00
_cell.angle_gamma   90.00
#
_symmetry.space_group_name_H-M   'P 1'
#
loop_
_entity.id
_entity.type
_entity.pdbx_description
1 polymer ?
#
loop_
_entity_poly.entity_id
_entity_poly.type
_entity_poly.pdbx_seq_one_letter_code
_entity_poly.pdbx_strand_id
1 'polypeptide(L)'
;ERGLYKKMKVGQQAIFFARLNGLSRREAVERLKKWFVRFSIEDWWDKKVEDLSKGMAQKVQFITTVVHEPRLLIFDEPFSGFDPINANLLKREIMRLRDNGATVIFSTHNMSSVEEICDHITLINKSHNILSGSVDEVRRRFGENIFEVTYDGDPAQLESVAAPMAELLGTTEVSDTPYHTTRLKLNPTTSVRNIVAAVNDAVNLRSFNEVIPSMNDIFIRAVEGKL
;
A
#
# COMPACT_ATOMS: atom_id res chain seq x y z
N GLU A 1 18.18 -7.64 -11.62
CA GLU A 1 19.50 -7.50 -12.30
C GLU A 1 20.04 -8.85 -12.82
N ARG A 2 19.74 -9.94 -12.15
CA ARG A 2 20.35 -11.26 -12.44
C ARG A 2 19.62 -12.08 -13.50
N GLY A 3 18.43 -11.66 -13.95
CA GLY A 3 17.62 -12.40 -14.92
C GLY A 3 17.80 -11.98 -16.38
N LEU A 4 18.55 -10.91 -16.64
CA LEU A 4 18.68 -10.36 -17.99
C LEU A 4 20.08 -10.63 -18.60
N TYR A 5 20.11 -11.00 -19.90
CA TYR A 5 21.36 -11.22 -20.64
C TYR A 5 21.89 -9.91 -21.22
N LYS A 6 22.99 -9.39 -20.65
CA LYS A 6 23.54 -8.05 -20.92
C LYS A 6 23.77 -7.75 -22.40
N LYS A 7 24.29 -8.68 -23.18
CA LYS A 7 24.65 -8.47 -24.59
C LYS A 7 23.47 -8.59 -25.57
N MET A 8 22.29 -9.03 -25.11
CA MET A 8 21.11 -9.16 -25.97
C MET A 8 20.40 -7.80 -26.09
N LYS A 9 19.72 -7.60 -27.23
CA LYS A 9 18.76 -6.50 -27.36
C LYS A 9 17.53 -6.78 -26.51
N VAL A 10 16.94 -5.71 -25.95
CA VAL A 10 15.76 -5.78 -25.07
C VAL A 10 14.61 -6.55 -25.73
N GLY A 11 14.23 -6.17 -26.95
CA GLY A 11 13.16 -6.86 -27.68
C GLY A 11 13.46 -8.33 -27.97
N GLN A 12 14.69 -8.66 -28.31
CA GLN A 12 15.09 -10.05 -28.55
C GLN A 12 14.97 -10.90 -27.29
N GLN A 13 15.46 -10.38 -26.16
CA GLN A 13 15.40 -11.05 -24.88
C GLN A 13 13.95 -11.19 -24.39
N ALA A 14 13.14 -10.15 -24.54
CA ALA A 14 11.73 -10.18 -24.13
C ALA A 14 10.97 -11.25 -24.95
N ILE A 15 11.19 -11.35 -26.26
CA ILE A 15 10.62 -12.42 -27.11
C ILE A 15 11.12 -13.79 -26.66
N PHE A 16 12.41 -13.92 -26.33
CA PHE A 16 12.98 -15.18 -25.86
C PHE A 16 12.27 -15.69 -24.60
N PHE A 17 12.13 -14.86 -23.56
CA PHE A 17 11.43 -15.24 -22.35
C PHE A 17 9.94 -15.52 -22.56
N ALA A 18 9.27 -14.71 -23.38
CA ALA A 18 7.86 -14.94 -23.71
C ALA A 18 7.65 -16.31 -24.37
N ARG A 19 8.57 -16.71 -25.28
CA ARG A 19 8.54 -18.01 -25.95
C ARG A 19 8.87 -19.18 -25.01
N LEU A 20 9.80 -19.00 -24.07
CA LEU A 20 10.07 -20.01 -23.04
C LEU A 20 8.83 -20.31 -22.19
N ASN A 21 7.97 -19.30 -22.00
CA ASN A 21 6.71 -19.42 -21.27
C ASN A 21 5.52 -19.81 -22.19
N GLY A 22 5.78 -20.37 -23.36
CA GLY A 22 4.77 -21.02 -24.21
C GLY A 22 4.12 -20.12 -25.26
N LEU A 23 4.46 -18.84 -25.38
CA LEU A 23 3.91 -17.98 -26.42
C LEU A 23 4.55 -18.27 -27.79
N SER A 24 3.76 -18.23 -28.86
CA SER A 24 4.29 -18.17 -30.21
C SER A 24 5.05 -16.84 -30.41
N ARG A 25 5.95 -16.81 -31.41
CA ARG A 25 6.69 -15.56 -31.71
C ARG A 25 5.75 -14.40 -32.07
N ARG A 26 4.66 -14.68 -32.76
CA ARG A 26 3.67 -13.65 -33.17
C ARG A 26 2.96 -13.08 -31.96
N GLU A 27 2.44 -13.93 -31.08
CA GLU A 27 1.77 -13.52 -29.84
C GLU A 27 2.73 -12.76 -28.91
N ALA A 28 3.97 -13.26 -28.75
CA ALA A 28 5.00 -12.61 -27.96
C ALA A 28 5.24 -11.17 -28.42
N VAL A 29 5.46 -10.95 -29.72
CA VAL A 29 5.69 -9.61 -30.28
C VAL A 29 4.47 -8.72 -30.09
N GLU A 30 3.25 -9.23 -30.34
CA GLU A 30 2.01 -8.45 -30.18
C GLU A 30 1.81 -8.01 -28.74
N ARG A 31 1.94 -8.95 -27.77
CA ARG A 31 1.76 -8.65 -26.35
C ARG A 31 2.86 -7.73 -25.81
N LEU A 32 4.11 -7.97 -26.19
CA LEU A 32 5.24 -7.12 -25.81
C LEU A 32 5.09 -5.69 -26.30
N LYS A 33 4.65 -5.47 -27.53
CA LYS A 33 4.38 -4.11 -28.04
C LYS A 33 3.36 -3.38 -27.18
N LYS A 34 2.26 -4.04 -26.75
CA LYS A 34 1.27 -3.46 -25.86
C LYS A 34 1.88 -3.09 -24.49
N TRP A 35 2.75 -3.94 -23.94
CA TRP A 35 3.45 -3.68 -22.69
C TRP A 35 4.46 -2.54 -22.80
N PHE A 36 5.21 -2.47 -23.91
CA PHE A 36 6.19 -1.41 -24.13
C PHE A 36 5.53 -0.04 -24.24
N VAL A 37 4.41 0.08 -24.97
CA VAL A 37 3.60 1.31 -25.02
C VAL A 37 3.11 1.70 -23.62
N ARG A 38 2.59 0.74 -22.86
CA ARG A 38 2.07 1.00 -21.50
C ARG A 38 3.12 1.51 -20.52
N PHE A 39 4.37 1.07 -20.68
CA PHE A 39 5.49 1.52 -19.86
C PHE A 39 6.26 2.71 -20.48
N SER A 40 5.85 3.19 -21.66
CA SER A 40 6.49 4.25 -22.44
C SER A 40 7.98 3.94 -22.68
N ILE A 41 8.25 2.73 -23.20
CA ILE A 41 9.61 2.20 -23.44
C ILE A 41 9.77 1.61 -24.84
N GLU A 42 8.96 2.05 -25.82
CA GLU A 42 9.01 1.56 -27.19
C GLU A 42 10.40 1.72 -27.81
N ASP A 43 11.06 2.85 -27.53
CA ASP A 43 12.39 3.19 -28.02
C ASP A 43 13.52 2.29 -27.47
N TRP A 44 13.18 1.44 -26.47
CA TRP A 44 14.20 0.56 -25.89
C TRP A 44 14.31 -0.79 -26.62
N TRP A 45 13.43 -1.07 -27.56
CA TRP A 45 13.34 -2.36 -28.24
C TRP A 45 14.68 -2.83 -28.82
N ASP A 46 15.42 -1.92 -29.44
CA ASP A 46 16.71 -2.21 -30.09
C ASP A 46 17.92 -1.88 -29.21
N LYS A 47 17.74 -1.31 -28.03
CA LYS A 47 18.83 -1.08 -27.07
C LYS A 47 19.36 -2.40 -26.54
N LYS A 48 20.66 -2.45 -26.24
CA LYS A 48 21.21 -3.57 -25.49
C LYS A 48 20.81 -3.47 -24.02
N VAL A 49 20.69 -4.61 -23.34
CA VAL A 49 20.37 -4.65 -21.92
C VAL A 49 21.48 -3.97 -21.07
N GLU A 50 22.73 -4.06 -21.49
CA GLU A 50 23.85 -3.42 -20.81
C GLU A 50 23.79 -1.86 -20.81
N ASP A 51 23.02 -1.28 -21.75
CA ASP A 51 22.83 0.16 -21.86
C ASP A 51 21.69 0.69 -20.98
N LEU A 52 20.96 -0.20 -20.28
CA LEU A 52 19.86 0.18 -19.43
C LEU A 52 20.34 0.59 -18.04
N SER A 53 19.73 1.66 -17.49
CA SER A 53 19.84 1.93 -16.06
C SER A 53 19.17 0.82 -15.24
N LYS A 54 19.44 0.78 -13.93
CA LYS A 54 18.83 -0.20 -13.01
C LYS A 54 17.30 -0.18 -13.09
N GLY A 55 16.66 0.99 -12.98
CA GLY A 55 15.21 1.12 -13.09
C GLY A 55 14.66 0.73 -14.46
N MET A 56 15.40 1.03 -15.54
CA MET A 56 15.04 0.56 -16.89
C MET A 56 15.07 -0.97 -16.98
N ALA A 57 16.11 -1.60 -16.47
CA ALA A 57 16.24 -3.06 -16.47
C ALA A 57 15.13 -3.73 -15.65
N GLN A 58 14.75 -3.15 -14.52
CA GLN A 58 13.63 -3.62 -13.69
C GLN A 58 12.29 -3.58 -14.43
N LYS A 59 12.00 -2.50 -15.20
CA LYS A 59 10.80 -2.44 -16.05
C LYS A 59 10.76 -3.58 -17.06
N VAL A 60 11.87 -3.81 -17.76
CA VAL A 60 11.99 -4.90 -18.74
C VAL A 60 11.81 -6.25 -18.06
N GLN A 61 12.42 -6.46 -16.90
CA GLN A 61 12.30 -7.69 -16.12
C GLN A 61 10.84 -7.94 -15.71
N PHE A 62 10.15 -6.92 -15.21
CA PHE A 62 8.73 -7.04 -14.89
C PHE A 62 7.91 -7.46 -16.10
N ILE A 63 8.07 -6.77 -17.25
CA ILE A 63 7.33 -7.10 -18.47
C ILE A 63 7.58 -8.53 -18.91
N THR A 64 8.84 -9.00 -18.88
CA THR A 64 9.16 -10.39 -19.28
C THR A 64 8.58 -11.42 -18.32
N THR A 65 8.35 -11.06 -17.07
CA THR A 65 7.72 -11.93 -16.07
C THR A 65 6.22 -12.06 -16.27
N VAL A 66 5.54 -11.02 -16.77
CA VAL A 66 4.07 -10.99 -16.80
C VAL A 66 3.45 -11.15 -18.21
N VAL A 67 4.25 -11.03 -19.27
CA VAL A 67 3.75 -11.00 -20.66
C VAL A 67 2.99 -12.26 -21.09
N HIS A 68 3.28 -13.40 -20.48
CA HIS A 68 2.60 -14.67 -20.74
C HIS A 68 1.34 -14.88 -19.89
N GLU A 69 0.96 -13.87 -19.08
CA GLU A 69 -0.25 -13.85 -18.25
C GLU A 69 -0.32 -15.03 -17.25
N PRO A 70 0.68 -15.18 -16.36
CA PRO A 70 0.70 -16.26 -15.39
C PRO A 70 -0.44 -16.12 -14.39
N ARG A 71 -0.97 -17.26 -13.91
CA ARG A 71 -2.01 -17.30 -12.86
C ARG A 71 -1.47 -16.98 -11.48
N LEU A 72 -0.17 -17.19 -11.23
CA LEU A 72 0.52 -16.90 -9.98
C LEU A 72 1.75 -16.05 -10.27
N LEU A 73 1.86 -14.94 -9.57
CA LEU A 73 2.99 -14.01 -9.61
C LEU A 73 3.61 -13.93 -8.21
N ILE A 74 4.91 -14.14 -8.14
CA ILE A 74 5.68 -13.99 -6.90
C ILE A 74 6.78 -12.96 -7.15
N PHE A 75 6.76 -11.88 -6.37
CA PHE A 75 7.73 -10.80 -6.47
C PHE A 75 8.47 -10.62 -5.14
N ASP A 76 9.76 -10.37 -5.24
CA ASP A 76 10.60 -9.99 -4.10
C ASP A 76 10.98 -8.52 -4.23
N GLU A 77 10.52 -7.69 -3.28
CA GLU A 77 10.74 -6.23 -3.24
C GLU A 77 10.48 -5.52 -4.58
N PRO A 78 9.30 -5.69 -5.20
CA PRO A 78 9.05 -5.26 -6.59
C PRO A 78 9.18 -3.76 -6.81
N PHE A 79 9.07 -2.95 -5.78
CA PHE A 79 9.07 -1.47 -5.86
C PHE A 79 10.44 -0.87 -5.48
N SER A 80 11.37 -1.69 -5.00
CA SER A 80 12.69 -1.24 -4.55
C SER A 80 13.49 -0.63 -5.71
N GLY A 81 14.03 0.57 -5.50
CA GLY A 81 14.87 1.26 -6.48
C GLY A 81 14.12 2.00 -7.59
N PHE A 82 12.80 2.01 -7.56
CA PHE A 82 12.00 2.88 -8.42
C PHE A 82 11.79 4.25 -7.78
N ASP A 83 11.73 5.29 -8.61
CA ASP A 83 11.16 6.57 -8.21
C ASP A 83 9.63 6.44 -8.00
N PRO A 84 8.99 7.39 -7.28
CA PRO A 84 7.56 7.30 -6.95
C PRO A 84 6.64 7.13 -8.16
N ILE A 85 6.95 7.77 -9.30
CA ILE A 85 6.13 7.72 -10.51
C ILE A 85 6.15 6.31 -11.10
N ASN A 86 7.34 5.72 -11.21
CA ASN A 86 7.51 4.37 -11.73
C ASN A 86 7.01 3.29 -10.76
N ALA A 87 7.18 3.50 -9.45
CA ALA A 87 6.59 2.62 -8.44
C ALA A 87 5.06 2.59 -8.54
N ASN A 88 4.41 3.75 -8.69
CA ASN A 88 2.96 3.85 -8.84
C ASN A 88 2.47 3.23 -10.17
N LEU A 89 3.24 3.36 -11.26
CA LEU A 89 2.93 2.66 -12.49
C LEU A 89 2.94 1.15 -12.28
N LEU A 90 3.97 0.63 -11.62
CA LEU A 90 4.12 -0.80 -11.35
C LEU A 90 3.00 -1.34 -10.45
N LYS A 91 2.65 -0.61 -9.38
CA LYS A 91 1.52 -0.94 -8.50
C LYS A 91 0.22 -1.06 -9.28
N ARG A 92 -0.10 -0.07 -10.13
CA ARG A 92 -1.31 -0.12 -10.98
C ARG A 92 -1.33 -1.33 -11.90
N GLU A 93 -0.20 -1.69 -12.49
CA GLU A 93 -0.14 -2.86 -13.39
C GLU A 93 -0.26 -4.18 -12.61
N ILE A 94 0.30 -4.29 -11.41
CA ILE A 94 0.12 -5.44 -10.51
C ILE A 94 -1.36 -5.58 -10.13
N MET A 95 -2.01 -4.48 -9.72
CA MET A 95 -3.44 -4.49 -9.40
C MET A 95 -4.29 -4.92 -10.59
N ARG A 96 -3.98 -4.40 -11.78
CA ARG A 96 -4.67 -4.81 -13.01
C ARG A 96 -4.50 -6.31 -13.33
N LEU A 97 -3.33 -6.88 -13.09
CA LEU A 97 -3.11 -8.32 -13.26
C LEU A 97 -3.92 -9.14 -12.26
N ARG A 98 -3.99 -8.70 -11.00
CA ARG A 98 -4.86 -9.27 -9.96
C ARG A 98 -6.33 -9.23 -10.39
N ASP A 99 -6.81 -8.07 -10.82
CA ASP A 99 -8.21 -7.87 -11.24
C ASP A 99 -8.57 -8.71 -12.46
N ASN A 100 -7.58 -9.07 -13.28
CA ASN A 100 -7.73 -10.03 -14.38
C ASN A 100 -7.59 -11.50 -13.94
N GLY A 101 -7.56 -11.78 -12.64
CA GLY A 101 -7.60 -13.13 -12.08
C GLY A 101 -6.26 -13.76 -11.73
N ALA A 102 -5.15 -13.01 -11.77
CA ALA A 102 -3.87 -13.50 -11.27
C ALA A 102 -3.82 -13.43 -9.74
N THR A 103 -3.27 -14.45 -9.10
CA THR A 103 -2.87 -14.42 -7.71
C THR A 103 -1.49 -13.76 -7.60
N VAL A 104 -1.38 -12.74 -6.74
CA VAL A 104 -0.12 -12.01 -6.55
C VAL A 104 0.37 -12.19 -5.13
N ILE A 105 1.60 -12.59 -4.97
CA ILE A 105 2.32 -12.65 -3.69
C ILE A 105 3.56 -11.78 -3.83
N PHE A 106 3.81 -10.89 -2.89
CA PHE A 106 5.07 -10.15 -2.88
C PHE A 106 5.61 -9.97 -1.46
N SER A 107 6.92 -9.98 -1.34
CA SER A 107 7.61 -9.58 -0.13
C SER A 107 7.92 -8.09 -0.18
N THR A 108 7.81 -7.40 0.94
CA THR A 108 8.26 -6.03 1.08
C THR A 108 8.45 -5.64 2.55
N HIS A 109 9.31 -4.67 2.79
CA HIS A 109 9.44 -3.98 4.08
C HIS A 109 8.74 -2.61 4.07
N ASN A 110 8.12 -2.21 2.96
CA ASN A 110 7.41 -0.94 2.83
C ASN A 110 5.94 -1.11 3.22
N MET A 111 5.61 -0.74 4.46
CA MET A 111 4.27 -0.91 5.02
C MET A 111 3.21 -0.05 4.32
N SER A 112 3.57 1.11 3.76
CA SER A 112 2.63 1.93 2.97
C SER A 112 2.18 1.19 1.71
N SER A 113 3.09 0.47 1.04
CA SER A 113 2.73 -0.37 -0.12
C SER A 113 1.84 -1.56 0.28
N VAL A 114 2.02 -2.10 1.49
CA VAL A 114 1.14 -3.14 2.03
C VAL A 114 -0.28 -2.61 2.18
N GLU A 115 -0.44 -1.46 2.82
CA GLU A 115 -1.76 -0.83 3.01
C GLU A 115 -2.47 -0.48 1.70
N GLU A 116 -1.69 -0.07 0.70
CA GLU A 116 -2.23 0.42 -0.58
C GLU A 116 -2.74 -0.70 -1.49
N ILE A 117 -2.06 -1.86 -1.52
CA ILE A 117 -2.31 -2.86 -2.56
C ILE A 117 -2.51 -4.30 -2.07
N CYS A 118 -2.31 -4.60 -0.77
CA CYS A 118 -2.52 -5.94 -0.24
C CYS A 118 -3.93 -6.13 0.29
N ASP A 119 -4.54 -7.26 -0.04
CA ASP A 119 -5.78 -7.71 0.59
C ASP A 119 -5.48 -8.43 1.91
N HIS A 120 -4.40 -9.24 1.94
CA HIS A 120 -3.98 -10.06 3.07
C HIS A 120 -2.48 -9.94 3.31
N ILE A 121 -2.08 -10.13 4.55
CA ILE A 121 -0.67 -10.10 4.97
C ILE A 121 -0.29 -11.33 5.79
N THR A 122 0.99 -11.62 5.78
CA THR A 122 1.65 -12.50 6.73
C THR A 122 2.95 -11.83 7.17
N LEU A 123 3.04 -11.50 8.46
CA LEU A 123 4.22 -10.88 9.05
C LEU A 123 5.14 -11.96 9.62
N ILE A 124 6.35 -12.02 9.10
CA ILE A 124 7.37 -12.97 9.51
C ILE A 124 8.51 -12.23 10.22
N ASN A 125 8.84 -12.66 11.44
CA ASN A 125 10.00 -12.19 12.19
C ASN A 125 10.73 -13.38 12.82
N LYS A 126 12.06 -13.42 12.72
CA LYS A 126 12.91 -14.50 13.23
C LYS A 126 12.39 -15.91 12.85
N SER A 127 11.99 -16.06 11.59
CA SER A 127 11.44 -17.29 11.02
C SER A 127 10.10 -17.75 11.61
N HIS A 128 9.42 -16.91 12.37
CA HIS A 128 8.08 -17.19 12.91
C HIS A 128 7.04 -16.29 12.26
N ASN A 129 5.86 -16.86 11.97
CA ASN A 129 4.69 -16.08 11.61
C ASN A 129 4.14 -15.44 12.89
N ILE A 130 4.19 -14.09 12.95
CA ILE A 130 3.72 -13.34 14.13
C ILE A 130 2.27 -12.91 13.95
N LEU A 131 1.88 -12.63 12.70
CA LEU A 131 0.59 -12.05 12.38
C LEU A 131 0.19 -12.44 10.97
N SER A 132 -1.07 -12.85 10.79
CA SER A 132 -1.67 -13.07 9.47
C SER A 132 -3.14 -12.66 9.49
N GLY A 133 -3.63 -12.18 8.34
CA GLY A 133 -5.05 -11.82 8.16
C GLY A 133 -5.24 -10.82 7.03
N SER A 134 -6.47 -10.37 6.84
CA SER A 134 -6.71 -9.23 5.95
C SER A 134 -6.12 -7.95 6.55
N VAL A 135 -5.66 -7.03 5.71
CA VAL A 135 -5.06 -5.76 6.16
C VAL A 135 -6.04 -4.99 7.05
N ASP A 136 -7.30 -4.91 6.65
CA ASP A 136 -8.33 -4.19 7.40
C ASP A 136 -8.65 -4.84 8.75
N GLU A 137 -8.79 -6.17 8.82
CA GLU A 137 -9.02 -6.90 10.09
C GLU A 137 -7.86 -6.73 11.03
N VAL A 138 -6.63 -6.86 10.52
CA VAL A 138 -5.42 -6.67 11.31
C VAL A 138 -5.38 -5.25 11.89
N ARG A 139 -5.57 -4.23 11.06
CA ARG A 139 -5.56 -2.84 11.51
C ARG A 139 -6.64 -2.55 12.56
N ARG A 140 -7.86 -3.04 12.35
CA ARG A 140 -8.97 -2.86 13.31
C ARG A 140 -8.74 -3.61 14.62
N ARG A 141 -8.17 -4.82 14.56
CA ARG A 141 -7.87 -5.62 15.77
C ARG A 141 -6.90 -4.90 16.70
N PHE A 142 -5.98 -4.11 16.17
CA PHE A 142 -5.01 -3.30 16.92
C PHE A 142 -5.44 -1.85 17.12
N GLY A 143 -6.64 -1.50 16.70
CA GLY A 143 -7.26 -0.21 16.99
C GLY A 143 -7.51 -0.06 18.50
N GLU A 144 -7.19 1.12 19.02
CA GLU A 144 -7.31 1.43 20.45
C GLU A 144 -8.62 2.16 20.78
N ASN A 145 -9.61 2.13 19.89
CA ASN A 145 -10.86 2.85 20.02
C ASN A 145 -10.64 4.38 20.17
N ILE A 146 -9.63 4.89 19.45
CA ILE A 146 -9.28 6.31 19.45
C ILE A 146 -9.99 6.98 18.27
N PHE A 147 -10.54 8.16 18.54
CA PHE A 147 -11.19 9.00 17.54
C PHE A 147 -10.56 10.39 17.52
N GLU A 148 -10.41 10.94 16.34
CA GLU A 148 -9.97 12.30 16.09
C GLU A 148 -11.18 13.16 15.73
N VAL A 149 -11.41 14.20 16.51
CA VAL A 149 -12.56 15.09 16.41
C VAL A 149 -12.07 16.49 16.05
N THR A 150 -12.47 16.97 14.86
CA THR A 150 -12.19 18.36 14.45
C THR A 150 -13.46 19.19 14.59
N TYR A 151 -13.37 20.35 15.22
CA TYR A 151 -14.50 21.18 15.55
C TYR A 151 -14.12 22.67 15.61
N ASP A 152 -15.14 23.53 15.58
CA ASP A 152 -15.09 24.95 15.86
C ASP A 152 -15.84 25.20 17.17
N GLY A 153 -15.22 25.91 18.11
CA GLY A 153 -15.76 26.18 19.44
C GLY A 153 -14.72 26.03 20.55
N ASP A 154 -15.18 26.23 21.80
CA ASP A 154 -14.31 26.16 22.96
C ASP A 154 -13.92 24.72 23.33
N PRO A 155 -12.63 24.39 23.38
CA PRO A 155 -12.15 23.06 23.80
C PRO A 155 -12.68 22.62 25.18
N ALA A 156 -12.88 23.57 26.12
CA ALA A 156 -13.41 23.25 27.44
C ALA A 156 -14.86 22.71 27.40
N GLN A 157 -15.65 23.16 26.43
CA GLN A 157 -17.02 22.64 26.24
C GLN A 157 -16.98 21.20 25.74
N LEU A 158 -16.12 20.90 24.74
CA LEU A 158 -15.93 19.52 24.27
C LEU A 158 -15.44 18.63 25.42
N GLU A 159 -14.43 19.06 26.17
CA GLU A 159 -13.89 18.31 27.30
C GLU A 159 -14.96 17.94 28.32
N SER A 160 -15.80 18.92 28.72
CA SER A 160 -16.86 18.72 29.72
C SER A 160 -17.86 17.62 29.32
N VAL A 161 -18.23 17.53 28.04
CA VAL A 161 -19.19 16.53 27.56
C VAL A 161 -18.52 15.19 27.21
N ALA A 162 -17.25 15.20 26.85
CA ALA A 162 -16.51 14.00 26.49
C ALA A 162 -15.96 13.25 27.71
N ALA A 163 -15.55 13.93 28.77
CA ALA A 163 -14.90 13.33 29.94
C ALA A 163 -15.64 12.13 30.58
N PRO A 164 -16.98 12.09 30.67
CA PRO A 164 -17.69 10.91 31.18
C PRO A 164 -17.61 9.67 30.23
N MET A 165 -17.32 9.88 28.96
CA MET A 165 -17.45 8.90 27.88
C MET A 165 -16.11 8.50 27.24
N ALA A 166 -15.06 9.32 27.44
CA ALA A 166 -13.78 9.15 26.79
C ALA A 166 -12.64 9.76 27.61
N GLU A 167 -11.44 9.22 27.43
CA GLU A 167 -10.18 9.84 27.87
C GLU A 167 -9.70 10.80 26.80
N LEU A 168 -9.38 12.03 27.18
CA LEU A 168 -8.78 13.01 26.25
C LEU A 168 -7.28 12.76 26.15
N LEU A 169 -6.80 12.48 24.95
CA LEU A 169 -5.37 12.24 24.69
C LEU A 169 -4.60 13.51 24.31
N GLY A 170 -5.31 14.57 23.98
CA GLY A 170 -4.74 15.88 23.67
C GLY A 170 -5.57 16.66 22.66
N THR A 171 -5.42 17.98 22.70
CA THR A 171 -6.05 18.93 21.77
C THR A 171 -4.97 19.75 21.08
N THR A 172 -5.11 19.98 19.79
CA THR A 172 -4.23 20.82 18.98
C THR A 172 -5.03 21.83 18.19
N GLU A 173 -4.48 23.02 17.99
CA GLU A 173 -5.04 24.02 17.10
C GLU A 173 -4.66 23.66 15.65
N VAL A 174 -5.59 23.85 14.72
CA VAL A 174 -5.33 23.67 13.29
C VAL A 174 -4.85 25.01 12.73
N SER A 175 -3.59 25.06 12.28
CA SER A 175 -2.95 26.27 11.78
C SER A 175 -3.83 27.02 10.76
N ASP A 176 -3.88 28.35 10.91
CA ASP A 176 -4.61 29.27 10.02
C ASP A 176 -6.14 29.04 9.94
N THR A 177 -6.71 28.36 10.94
CA THR A 177 -8.16 28.12 11.02
C THR A 177 -8.67 28.32 12.45
N PRO A 178 -9.99 28.55 12.66
CA PRO A 178 -10.58 28.59 14.00
C PRO A 178 -10.82 27.18 14.58
N TYR A 179 -10.28 26.13 13.96
CA TYR A 179 -10.58 24.75 14.31
C TYR A 179 -9.61 24.18 15.34
N HIS A 180 -10.16 23.34 16.19
CA HIS A 180 -9.42 22.50 17.11
C HIS A 180 -9.55 21.05 16.70
N THR A 181 -8.51 20.25 16.96
CA THR A 181 -8.55 18.79 16.79
C THR A 181 -8.22 18.13 18.12
N THR A 182 -9.16 17.34 18.65
CA THR A 182 -9.00 16.59 19.91
C THR A 182 -9.00 15.10 19.63
N ARG A 183 -8.09 14.36 20.23
CA ARG A 183 -8.09 12.89 20.20
C ARG A 183 -8.76 12.36 21.47
N LEU A 184 -9.75 11.50 21.26
CA LEU A 184 -10.55 10.87 22.31
C LEU A 184 -10.38 9.35 22.25
N LYS A 185 -10.02 8.74 23.36
CA LYS A 185 -10.07 7.28 23.52
C LYS A 185 -11.37 6.92 24.21
N LEU A 186 -12.30 6.32 23.48
CA LEU A 186 -13.62 5.99 24.04
C LEU A 186 -13.54 4.90 25.09
N ASN A 187 -14.33 5.07 26.16
CA ASN A 187 -14.51 4.02 27.16
C ASN A 187 -15.18 2.79 26.52
N PRO A 188 -14.89 1.56 26.97
CA PRO A 188 -15.43 0.33 26.37
C PRO A 188 -16.97 0.27 26.29
N THR A 189 -17.65 0.98 27.15
CA THR A 189 -19.13 1.03 27.21
C THR A 189 -19.75 2.17 26.40
N THR A 190 -18.92 3.08 25.87
CA THR A 190 -19.40 4.25 25.13
C THR A 190 -19.68 3.87 23.68
N SER A 191 -20.92 4.14 23.21
CA SER A 191 -21.21 4.03 21.80
C SER A 191 -20.76 5.27 21.02
N VAL A 192 -20.24 5.07 19.80
CA VAL A 192 -19.86 6.17 18.90
C VAL A 192 -21.04 7.13 18.67
N ARG A 193 -22.26 6.61 18.57
CA ARG A 193 -23.47 7.43 18.40
C ARG A 193 -23.65 8.44 19.55
N ASN A 194 -23.44 7.99 20.79
CA ASN A 194 -23.68 8.83 21.97
C ASN A 194 -22.63 9.95 22.08
N ILE A 195 -21.35 9.61 21.86
CA ILE A 195 -20.30 10.63 21.92
C ILE A 195 -20.42 11.64 20.77
N VAL A 196 -20.76 11.19 19.55
CA VAL A 196 -20.96 12.10 18.41
C VAL A 196 -22.14 13.06 18.68
N ALA A 197 -23.25 12.57 19.24
CA ALA A 197 -24.36 13.43 19.59
C ALA A 197 -23.98 14.48 20.64
N ALA A 198 -23.33 14.05 21.74
CA ALA A 198 -22.91 14.96 22.81
C ALA A 198 -21.90 16.02 22.32
N VAL A 199 -20.94 15.63 21.50
CA VAL A 199 -19.96 16.55 20.92
C VAL A 199 -20.63 17.53 19.97
N ASN A 200 -21.54 17.07 19.09
CA ASN A 200 -22.23 17.92 18.14
C ASN A 200 -23.17 18.94 18.81
N ASP A 201 -23.73 18.59 19.98
CA ASP A 201 -24.56 19.53 20.78
C ASP A 201 -23.70 20.59 21.51
N ALA A 202 -22.45 20.28 21.82
CA ALA A 202 -21.56 21.15 22.59
C ALA A 202 -20.71 22.09 21.72
N VAL A 203 -20.27 21.62 20.54
CA VAL A 203 -19.40 22.37 19.65
C VAL A 203 -19.83 22.17 18.17
N ASN A 204 -19.36 23.02 17.26
CA ASN A 204 -19.67 22.92 15.86
C ASN A 204 -18.78 21.83 15.20
N LEU A 205 -19.24 20.58 15.21
CA LEU A 205 -18.53 19.42 14.72
C LEU A 205 -18.22 19.54 13.21
N ARG A 206 -16.97 19.30 12.81
CA ARG A 206 -16.52 19.26 11.42
C ARG A 206 -16.22 17.86 10.94
N SER A 207 -15.50 17.07 11.75
CA SER A 207 -15.24 15.66 11.45
C SER A 207 -15.11 14.84 12.73
N PHE A 208 -15.44 13.55 12.61
CA PHE A 208 -15.27 12.55 13.65
C PHE A 208 -14.76 11.27 12.99
N ASN A 209 -13.46 11.00 13.11
CA ASN A 209 -12.77 9.93 12.40
C ASN A 209 -12.15 8.94 13.38
N GLU A 210 -12.36 7.65 13.14
CA GLU A 210 -11.63 6.60 13.86
C GLU A 210 -10.15 6.62 13.47
N VAL A 211 -9.26 6.63 14.45
CA VAL A 211 -7.81 6.55 14.26
C VAL A 211 -7.41 5.08 14.23
N ILE A 212 -7.35 4.54 13.03
CA ILE A 212 -6.90 3.16 12.81
C ILE A 212 -5.37 3.16 12.70
N PRO A 213 -4.64 2.33 13.48
CA PRO A 213 -3.19 2.31 13.43
C PRO A 213 -2.67 1.93 12.04
N SER A 214 -1.54 2.48 11.66
CA SER A 214 -0.88 2.11 10.42
C SER A 214 -0.27 0.71 10.52
N MET A 215 -0.08 0.04 9.38
CA MET A 215 0.64 -1.23 9.34
C MET A 215 2.07 -1.09 9.86
N ASN A 216 2.68 0.10 9.71
CA ASN A 216 3.99 0.38 10.26
C ASN A 216 4.00 0.37 11.80
N ASP A 217 2.99 0.99 12.44
CA ASP A 217 2.86 1.00 13.90
C ASP A 217 2.63 -0.41 14.44
N ILE A 218 1.78 -1.19 13.75
CA ILE A 218 1.51 -2.58 14.09
C ILE A 218 2.78 -3.43 13.95
N PHE A 219 3.54 -3.23 12.87
CA PHE A 219 4.82 -3.91 12.64
C PHE A 219 5.80 -3.65 13.78
N ILE A 220 6.00 -2.39 14.17
CA ILE A 220 6.90 -2.00 15.25
C ILE A 220 6.48 -2.68 16.55
N ARG A 221 5.20 -2.60 16.94
CA ARG A 221 4.66 -3.24 18.15
C ARG A 221 4.85 -4.76 18.12
N ALA A 222 4.62 -5.39 16.97
CA ALA A 222 4.79 -6.83 16.78
C ALA A 222 6.24 -7.28 16.97
N VAL A 223 7.20 -6.55 16.42
CA VAL A 223 8.63 -6.87 16.54
C VAL A 223 9.16 -6.65 17.97
N GLU A 224 8.63 -5.63 18.66
CA GLU A 224 8.97 -5.32 20.05
C GLU A 224 8.30 -6.27 21.08
N GLY A 225 7.42 -7.17 20.64
CA GLY A 225 6.67 -8.08 21.53
C GLY A 225 5.59 -7.37 22.35
N LYS A 226 5.05 -6.27 21.83
CA LYS A 226 4.00 -5.44 22.47
C LYS A 226 2.61 -5.65 21.81
N LEU A 227 2.39 -6.81 21.20
CA LEU A 227 1.09 -7.20 20.63
C LEU A 227 0.20 -7.82 21.69
#